data_857a790d1c673fa8c266215227c5f290
#
_entry.id   857a790d1c673fa8c266215227c5f290
#
_cell.length_a   1.000
_cell.length_b   1.000
_cell.length_c   1.000
_cell.angle_alpha   90.00
_cell.angle_beta   90.00
_cell.angle_gamma   90.00
#
_symmetry.space_group_name_H-M   'P 1'
#
loop_
_entity.id
_entity.type
_entity.pdbx_description
1 polymer ?
#
loop_
_entity_poly.entity_id
_entity_poly.type
_entity_poly.pdbx_seq_one_letter_code
_entity_poly.pdbx_strand_id
1 'polypeptide(L)'
;QFKNRKIIALNILLKDKATAKNKLAKFLYKPMLKSRKVQATVTSKKYGEHLNEMLGIQKNYTLLHDTYHGGYSIEYEGEVEPNSVFCGGRNGRDWEFLIRIAQAMPEVTFNCVMPRDKFEEYKENFGKNMVVKSDIPEREFLEFMCQSQLVVTPLDTEAPAGLIAFYQAAANGKMTITSDTVTTQEYFADGRGALCRRNIEDWKNKIQYYLQNREEANASAEKFKSFLESECSEEKYAKTLWGMLVG
;
A
#
# COMPACT_ATOMS: atom_id res chain seq x y z
N GLN A 1 -18.20 2.39 36.11
CA GLN A 1 -18.32 1.01 35.56
C GLN A 1 -17.23 0.63 34.54
N PHE A 2 -16.32 1.55 34.10
CA PHE A 2 -15.29 1.29 33.09
C PHE A 2 -13.88 1.02 33.67
N LYS A 3 -13.70 0.94 34.97
CA LYS A 3 -12.38 0.92 35.64
C LYS A 3 -11.47 -0.27 35.26
N ASN A 4 -12.03 -1.39 34.80
CA ASN A 4 -11.26 -2.63 34.54
C ASN A 4 -11.35 -3.14 33.09
N ARG A 5 -11.83 -2.35 32.12
CA ARG A 5 -11.91 -2.79 30.75
C ARG A 5 -10.59 -2.57 30.02
N LYS A 6 -10.10 -3.60 29.33
CA LYS A 6 -9.03 -3.49 28.34
C LYS A 6 -9.61 -2.91 27.05
N ILE A 7 -8.84 -2.10 26.35
CA ILE A 7 -9.20 -1.51 25.05
C ILE A 7 -8.22 -2.06 24.02
N ILE A 8 -8.75 -2.58 22.93
CA ILE A 8 -7.94 -2.98 21.76
C ILE A 8 -8.12 -1.90 20.69
N ALA A 9 -7.02 -1.25 20.35
CA ALA A 9 -6.98 -0.26 19.28
C ALA A 9 -6.38 -0.93 18.03
N LEU A 10 -7.23 -1.17 17.02
CA LEU A 10 -6.83 -1.90 15.82
C LEU A 10 -6.13 -0.99 14.82
N ASN A 11 -5.03 -1.48 14.27
CA ASN A 11 -4.29 -0.91 13.13
C ASN A 11 -4.12 0.60 13.21
N ILE A 12 -3.39 1.04 14.25
CA ILE A 12 -3.12 2.47 14.46
C ILE A 12 -2.45 3.05 13.22
N LEU A 13 -3.04 4.12 12.70
CA LEU A 13 -2.55 4.83 11.54
C LEU A 13 -2.43 6.32 11.85
N LEU A 14 -1.21 6.85 11.74
CA LEU A 14 -0.89 8.25 11.96
C LEU A 14 0.07 8.73 10.87
N LYS A 15 -0.33 9.77 10.13
CA LYS A 15 0.48 10.30 9.03
C LYS A 15 1.55 11.26 9.55
N ASP A 16 2.73 11.25 8.91
CA ASP A 16 3.89 12.07 9.28
C ASP A 16 3.73 13.55 8.93
N LYS A 17 2.81 13.87 8.02
CA LYS A 17 2.61 15.24 7.52
C LYS A 17 2.35 16.24 8.65
N ALA A 18 3.05 17.37 8.63
CA ALA A 18 2.97 18.43 9.66
C ALA A 18 1.70 19.28 9.55
N THR A 19 0.53 18.68 9.37
CA THR A 19 -0.77 19.37 9.33
C THR A 19 -1.32 19.58 10.74
N ALA A 20 -2.19 20.59 10.93
CA ALA A 20 -2.87 20.81 12.21
C ALA A 20 -3.67 19.57 12.67
N LYS A 21 -4.30 18.87 11.73
CA LYS A 21 -5.02 17.60 11.98
C LYS A 21 -4.09 16.52 12.54
N ASN A 22 -2.91 16.34 11.94
CA ASN A 22 -1.95 15.33 12.40
C ASN A 22 -1.31 15.70 13.73
N LYS A 23 -1.06 17.01 13.98
CA LYS A 23 -0.58 17.49 15.29
C LYS A 23 -1.62 17.19 16.39
N LEU A 24 -2.91 17.44 16.14
CA LEU A 24 -3.97 17.11 17.06
C LEU A 24 -4.09 15.59 17.27
N ALA A 25 -4.01 14.80 16.20
CA ALA A 25 -4.03 13.34 16.30
C ALA A 25 -2.86 12.82 17.15
N LYS A 26 -1.63 13.31 16.94
CA LYS A 26 -0.46 12.98 17.78
C LYS A 26 -0.69 13.31 19.25
N PHE A 27 -1.26 14.49 19.54
CA PHE A 27 -1.57 14.91 20.90
C PHE A 27 -2.58 13.97 21.59
N LEU A 28 -3.60 13.52 20.87
CA LEU A 28 -4.63 12.60 21.40
C LEU A 28 -4.12 11.15 21.52
N TYR A 29 -3.37 10.66 20.51
CA TYR A 29 -2.89 9.28 20.51
C TYR A 29 -1.79 9.02 21.55
N LYS A 30 -0.93 9.99 21.80
CA LYS A 30 0.19 9.82 22.74
C LYS A 30 -0.24 9.36 24.14
N PRO A 31 -1.17 10.03 24.86
CA PRO A 31 -1.63 9.58 26.17
C PRO A 31 -2.43 8.26 26.11
N MET A 32 -3.23 8.07 25.06
CA MET A 32 -3.97 6.83 24.84
C MET A 32 -3.04 5.63 24.72
N LEU A 33 -2.01 5.71 23.88
CA LEU A 33 -1.06 4.63 23.64
C LEU A 33 -0.12 4.39 24.82
N LYS A 34 0.18 5.40 25.65
CA LYS A 34 0.92 5.22 26.91
C LYS A 34 0.14 4.43 27.96
N SER A 35 -1.18 4.37 27.87
CA SER A 35 -2.01 3.66 28.82
C SER A 35 -1.75 2.15 28.77
N ARG A 36 -1.53 1.52 29.94
CA ARG A 36 -1.40 0.06 30.08
C ARG A 36 -2.71 -0.68 29.76
N LYS A 37 -3.86 0.01 29.79
CA LYS A 37 -5.18 -0.56 29.47
C LYS A 37 -5.43 -0.67 27.97
N VAL A 38 -4.63 -0.01 27.15
CA VAL A 38 -4.75 -0.03 25.70
C VAL A 38 -3.73 -1.02 25.13
N GLN A 39 -4.21 -2.08 24.52
CA GLN A 39 -3.45 -2.92 23.61
C GLN A 39 -3.63 -2.32 22.21
N ALA A 40 -2.57 -2.25 21.42
CA ALA A 40 -2.63 -1.64 20.10
C ALA A 40 -2.01 -2.56 19.05
N THR A 41 -2.62 -2.61 17.88
CA THR A 41 -2.09 -3.35 16.73
C THR A 41 -1.56 -2.41 15.65
N VAL A 42 -0.64 -2.93 14.86
CA VAL A 42 -0.10 -2.31 13.65
C VAL A 42 -0.03 -3.35 12.54
N THR A 43 -0.13 -2.90 11.28
CA THR A 43 0.01 -3.77 10.12
C THR A 43 1.46 -4.05 9.73
N SER A 44 2.43 -3.36 10.33
CA SER A 44 3.87 -3.53 10.14
C SER A 44 4.60 -3.26 11.46
N LYS A 45 5.56 -4.11 11.82
CA LYS A 45 6.41 -3.92 13.02
C LYS A 45 7.28 -2.68 12.90
N LYS A 46 7.91 -2.50 11.74
CA LYS A 46 8.74 -1.30 11.46
C LYS A 46 7.93 -0.01 11.57
N TYR A 47 6.66 -0.04 11.14
CA TYR A 47 5.79 1.10 11.34
C TYR A 47 5.44 1.33 12.82
N GLY A 48 5.29 0.28 13.60
CA GLY A 48 5.13 0.38 15.06
C GLY A 48 6.32 1.05 15.74
N GLU A 49 7.55 0.73 15.33
CA GLU A 49 8.79 1.36 15.78
C GLU A 49 8.80 2.85 15.38
N HIS A 50 8.47 3.15 14.12
CA HIS A 50 8.34 4.52 13.63
C HIS A 50 7.28 5.34 14.39
N LEU A 51 6.13 4.74 14.77
CA LEU A 51 5.14 5.37 15.64
C LEU A 51 5.71 5.73 17.01
N ASN A 52 6.51 4.85 17.60
CA ASN A 52 7.17 5.09 18.88
C ASN A 52 8.11 6.30 18.80
N GLU A 53 8.92 6.38 17.77
CA GLU A 53 9.82 7.52 17.51
C GLU A 53 9.02 8.81 17.31
N MET A 54 8.02 8.78 16.43
CA MET A 54 7.17 9.92 16.08
C MET A 54 6.43 10.51 17.30
N LEU A 55 6.00 9.64 18.23
CA LEU A 55 5.24 10.03 19.42
C LEU A 55 6.14 10.25 20.65
N GLY A 56 7.42 9.85 20.61
CA GLY A 56 8.31 9.84 21.76
C GLY A 56 7.74 8.97 22.90
N ILE A 57 7.39 7.73 22.59
CA ILE A 57 6.88 6.72 23.52
C ILE A 57 7.60 5.40 23.31
N GLN A 58 7.39 4.46 24.25
CA GLN A 58 7.76 3.05 24.08
C GLN A 58 6.50 2.22 24.27
N LYS A 59 5.97 1.69 23.18
CA LYS A 59 4.78 0.84 23.15
C LYS A 59 5.10 -0.45 22.39
N ASN A 60 4.76 -1.58 22.97
CA ASN A 60 4.76 -2.84 22.26
C ASN A 60 3.44 -2.96 21.48
N TYR A 61 3.54 -3.07 20.18
CA TYR A 61 2.41 -3.28 19.30
C TYR A 61 2.29 -4.76 18.93
N THR A 62 1.08 -5.25 18.83
CA THR A 62 0.82 -6.56 18.24
C THR A 62 0.74 -6.40 16.73
N LEU A 63 1.52 -7.21 15.99
CA LEU A 63 1.41 -7.26 14.54
C LEU A 63 0.07 -7.91 14.16
N LEU A 64 -0.72 -7.21 13.37
CA LEU A 64 -2.00 -7.67 12.85
C LEU A 64 -2.14 -7.17 11.42
N HIS A 65 -1.76 -8.01 10.46
CA HIS A 65 -1.95 -7.70 9.05
C HIS A 65 -3.43 -7.57 8.70
N ASP A 66 -3.76 -6.74 7.73
CA ASP A 66 -5.09 -6.76 7.11
C ASP A 66 -5.31 -8.12 6.42
N THR A 67 -6.55 -8.57 6.33
CA THR A 67 -6.86 -9.90 5.78
C THR A 67 -6.74 -9.95 4.27
N TYR A 68 -6.10 -11.02 3.77
CA TYR A 68 -6.09 -11.39 2.37
C TYR A 68 -7.17 -12.44 2.11
N HIS A 69 -8.01 -12.23 1.09
CA HIS A 69 -9.13 -13.12 0.75
C HIS A 69 -9.36 -13.22 -0.77
N GLY A 70 -10.10 -14.24 -1.19
CA GLY A 70 -10.32 -14.52 -2.61
C GLY A 70 -11.06 -13.44 -3.41
N GLY A 71 -11.77 -12.53 -2.75
CA GLY A 71 -12.46 -11.40 -3.40
C GLY A 71 -11.54 -10.35 -4.02
N TYR A 72 -10.21 -10.46 -3.83
CA TYR A 72 -9.24 -9.58 -4.46
C TYR A 72 -8.86 -9.98 -5.90
N SER A 73 -9.16 -11.19 -6.34
CA SER A 73 -8.90 -11.67 -7.69
C SER A 73 -10.14 -11.61 -8.58
N ILE A 74 -9.92 -11.46 -9.87
CA ILE A 74 -10.95 -11.60 -10.91
C ILE A 74 -10.48 -12.56 -12.01
N GLU A 75 -11.41 -13.19 -12.70
CA GLU A 75 -11.13 -13.80 -13.99
C GLU A 75 -11.08 -12.69 -15.04
N TYR A 76 -9.91 -12.53 -15.66
CA TYR A 76 -9.66 -11.52 -16.68
C TYR A 76 -9.31 -12.21 -18.01
N GLU A 77 -10.21 -12.08 -18.98
CA GLU A 77 -10.08 -12.69 -20.31
C GLU A 77 -9.49 -11.71 -21.37
N GLY A 78 -9.25 -10.45 -20.97
CA GLY A 78 -8.71 -9.43 -21.86
C GLY A 78 -7.20 -9.58 -22.11
N GLU A 79 -6.71 -8.85 -23.10
CA GLU A 79 -5.28 -8.79 -23.40
C GLU A 79 -4.55 -7.89 -22.40
N VAL A 80 -3.30 -8.25 -22.06
CA VAL A 80 -2.40 -7.41 -21.29
C VAL A 80 -1.69 -6.45 -22.23
N GLU A 81 -1.90 -5.16 -22.04
CA GLU A 81 -1.29 -4.10 -22.82
C GLU A 81 0.25 -4.10 -22.61
N PRO A 82 1.04 -4.23 -23.69
CA PRO A 82 2.49 -4.21 -23.58
C PRO A 82 3.00 -2.82 -23.14
N ASN A 83 4.11 -2.81 -22.41
CA ASN A 83 4.73 -1.58 -21.89
C ASN A 83 3.75 -0.71 -21.07
N SER A 84 2.91 -1.32 -20.26
CA SER A 84 1.93 -0.62 -19.45
C SER A 84 2.10 -0.88 -17.96
N VAL A 85 1.79 0.12 -17.15
CA VAL A 85 1.79 0.03 -15.70
C VAL A 85 0.49 0.60 -15.13
N PHE A 86 0.02 0.02 -14.03
CA PHE A 86 -1.18 0.49 -13.33
C PHE A 86 -0.82 1.23 -12.04
N CYS A 87 -1.52 2.32 -11.77
CA CYS A 87 -1.49 2.98 -10.46
C CYS A 87 -2.90 3.35 -10.01
N GLY A 88 -3.34 2.84 -8.86
CA GLY A 88 -4.67 3.14 -8.35
C GLY A 88 -4.75 3.28 -6.84
N GLY A 89 -5.82 3.93 -6.36
CA GLY A 89 -6.16 4.05 -4.95
C GLY A 89 -6.32 5.48 -4.45
N ARG A 90 -6.63 5.61 -3.15
CA ARG A 90 -7.02 6.92 -2.57
C ARG A 90 -5.96 7.47 -1.61
N ASN A 91 -5.49 6.65 -0.68
CA ASN A 91 -4.68 7.14 0.44
C ASN A 91 -3.19 6.99 0.20
N GLY A 92 -2.42 8.06 0.49
CA GLY A 92 -0.97 8.03 0.51
C GLY A 92 -0.30 7.92 -0.86
N ARG A 93 -1.02 8.13 -1.96
CA ARG A 93 -0.44 8.16 -3.31
C ARG A 93 0.25 9.49 -3.56
N ASP A 94 1.49 9.44 -4.05
CA ASP A 94 2.23 10.62 -4.53
C ASP A 94 1.91 10.83 -6.03
N TRP A 95 0.71 11.39 -6.30
CA TRP A 95 0.24 11.60 -7.67
C TRP A 95 1.11 12.56 -8.46
N GLU A 96 1.59 13.62 -7.84
CA GLU A 96 2.52 14.56 -8.48
C GLU A 96 3.80 13.85 -8.93
N PHE A 97 4.37 13.02 -8.08
CA PHE A 97 5.57 12.29 -8.42
C PHE A 97 5.31 11.21 -9.49
N LEU A 98 4.14 10.53 -9.45
CA LEU A 98 3.73 9.60 -10.51
C LEU A 98 3.67 10.29 -11.88
N ILE A 99 3.05 11.47 -11.97
CA ILE A 99 2.96 12.26 -13.20
C ILE A 99 4.36 12.56 -13.74
N ARG A 100 5.29 12.95 -12.87
CA ARG A 100 6.70 13.20 -13.26
C ARG A 100 7.40 11.94 -13.77
N ILE A 101 7.12 10.76 -13.18
CA ILE A 101 7.64 9.48 -13.68
C ILE A 101 7.06 9.23 -15.08
N ALA A 102 5.75 9.38 -15.27
CA ALA A 102 5.10 9.17 -16.55
C ALA A 102 5.63 10.10 -17.65
N GLN A 103 5.85 11.37 -17.33
CA GLN A 103 6.47 12.35 -18.25
C GLN A 103 7.90 11.96 -18.65
N ALA A 104 8.64 11.30 -17.74
CA ALA A 104 10.00 10.83 -18.00
C ALA A 104 10.07 9.49 -18.75
N MET A 105 8.92 8.84 -19.01
CA MET A 105 8.78 7.53 -19.67
C MET A 105 7.66 7.56 -20.72
N PRO A 106 7.79 8.37 -21.80
CA PRO A 106 6.72 8.54 -22.78
C PRO A 106 6.37 7.26 -23.56
N GLU A 107 7.26 6.26 -23.54
CA GLU A 107 7.09 4.94 -24.17
C GLU A 107 6.28 3.95 -23.32
N VAL A 108 5.96 4.29 -22.07
CA VAL A 108 5.20 3.45 -21.15
C VAL A 108 3.80 4.02 -20.96
N THR A 109 2.77 3.22 -21.10
CA THR A 109 1.38 3.60 -20.77
C THR A 109 1.15 3.53 -19.27
N PHE A 110 0.65 4.61 -18.68
CA PHE A 110 0.28 4.69 -17.29
C PHE A 110 -1.24 4.66 -17.14
N ASN A 111 -1.79 3.50 -16.81
CA ASN A 111 -3.19 3.28 -16.50
C ASN A 111 -3.48 3.69 -15.06
N CYS A 112 -4.21 4.76 -14.85
CA CYS A 112 -4.37 5.36 -13.52
C CYS A 112 -5.83 5.42 -13.09
N VAL A 113 -6.08 5.11 -11.80
CA VAL A 113 -7.38 5.34 -11.16
C VAL A 113 -7.18 6.18 -9.92
N MET A 114 -7.64 7.41 -9.95
CA MET A 114 -7.45 8.36 -8.86
C MET A 114 -8.78 8.92 -8.34
N PRO A 115 -8.80 9.43 -7.09
CA PRO A 115 -9.96 10.11 -6.54
C PRO A 115 -10.32 11.34 -7.39
N ARG A 116 -11.61 11.69 -7.42
CA ARG A 116 -12.13 12.81 -8.21
C ARG A 116 -11.45 14.13 -7.93
N ASP A 117 -11.23 14.43 -6.67
CA ASP A 117 -10.53 15.65 -6.24
C ASP A 117 -9.10 15.71 -6.80
N LYS A 118 -8.39 14.58 -6.85
CA LYS A 118 -7.04 14.49 -7.42
C LYS A 118 -7.05 14.52 -8.95
N PHE A 119 -8.04 13.90 -9.57
CA PHE A 119 -8.22 14.01 -11.01
C PHE A 119 -8.39 15.47 -11.45
N GLU A 120 -9.30 16.21 -10.81
CA GLU A 120 -9.53 17.62 -11.12
C GLU A 120 -8.32 18.52 -10.82
N GLU A 121 -7.55 18.19 -9.75
CA GLU A 121 -6.33 18.91 -9.38
C GLU A 121 -5.21 18.76 -10.42
N TYR A 122 -5.08 17.57 -11.03
CA TYR A 122 -3.93 17.25 -11.89
C TYR A 122 -4.24 17.06 -13.38
N LYS A 123 -5.50 17.12 -13.82
CA LYS A 123 -5.90 16.78 -15.21
C LYS A 123 -5.13 17.53 -16.29
N GLU A 124 -4.71 18.76 -16.04
CA GLU A 124 -3.93 19.57 -16.98
C GLU A 124 -2.44 19.16 -17.06
N ASN A 125 -2.00 18.30 -16.14
CA ASN A 125 -0.61 17.84 -16.06
C ASN A 125 -0.40 16.44 -16.66
N PHE A 126 -1.48 15.76 -17.08
CA PHE A 126 -1.37 14.40 -17.62
C PHE A 126 -0.66 14.39 -18.95
N GLY A 127 0.33 13.49 -19.06
CA GLY A 127 1.00 13.20 -20.34
C GLY A 127 0.08 12.40 -21.29
N LYS A 128 0.42 12.39 -22.58
CA LYS A 128 -0.31 11.62 -23.59
C LYS A 128 -0.30 10.12 -23.33
N ASN A 129 0.66 9.64 -22.57
CA ASN A 129 0.83 8.25 -22.15
C ASN A 129 0.13 7.92 -20.84
N MET A 130 -0.71 8.81 -20.32
CA MET A 130 -1.51 8.58 -19.11
C MET A 130 -2.97 8.40 -19.47
N VAL A 131 -3.54 7.24 -19.17
CA VAL A 131 -4.97 6.96 -19.27
C VAL A 131 -5.55 7.01 -17.86
N VAL A 132 -6.27 8.08 -17.56
CA VAL A 132 -6.70 8.37 -16.20
C VAL A 132 -8.21 8.27 -16.06
N LYS A 133 -8.66 7.41 -15.13
CA LYS A 133 -10.07 7.27 -14.74
C LYS A 133 -10.26 7.75 -13.30
N SER A 134 -11.50 8.08 -12.96
CA SER A 134 -11.86 8.57 -11.62
C SER A 134 -13.13 7.91 -11.13
N ASP A 135 -13.09 7.48 -9.85
CA ASP A 135 -14.24 6.93 -9.13
C ASP A 135 -15.01 5.82 -9.88
N ILE A 136 -14.27 4.89 -10.50
CA ILE A 136 -14.83 3.74 -11.21
C ILE A 136 -15.22 2.61 -10.23
N PRO A 137 -16.14 1.68 -10.63
CA PRO A 137 -16.45 0.49 -9.85
C PRO A 137 -15.23 -0.40 -9.59
N GLU A 138 -15.26 -1.17 -8.49
CA GLU A 138 -14.14 -2.04 -8.10
C GLU A 138 -13.79 -3.06 -9.18
N ARG A 139 -14.78 -3.69 -9.83
CA ARG A 139 -14.53 -4.63 -10.93
C ARG A 139 -13.76 -3.96 -12.08
N GLU A 140 -14.17 -2.77 -12.50
CA GLU A 140 -13.49 -2.03 -13.56
C GLU A 140 -12.08 -1.60 -13.13
N PHE A 141 -11.88 -1.29 -11.83
CA PHE A 141 -10.57 -1.02 -11.27
C PHE A 141 -9.63 -2.23 -11.38
N LEU A 142 -10.14 -3.43 -11.06
CA LEU A 142 -9.37 -4.67 -11.17
C LEU A 142 -9.11 -5.05 -12.63
N GLU A 143 -10.09 -4.91 -13.52
CA GLU A 143 -9.90 -5.13 -14.96
C GLU A 143 -8.81 -4.21 -15.52
N PHE A 144 -8.83 -2.93 -15.14
CA PHE A 144 -7.84 -1.95 -15.57
C PHE A 144 -6.44 -2.22 -14.99
N MET A 145 -6.37 -2.78 -13.77
CA MET A 145 -5.13 -3.31 -13.21
C MET A 145 -4.64 -4.53 -13.99
N CYS A 146 -5.53 -5.49 -14.29
CA CYS A 146 -5.19 -6.72 -15.01
C CYS A 146 -4.74 -6.44 -16.45
N GLN A 147 -5.27 -5.42 -17.10
CA GLN A 147 -4.85 -4.96 -18.42
C GLN A 147 -3.38 -4.49 -18.43
N SER A 148 -2.83 -4.08 -17.29
CA SER A 148 -1.45 -3.60 -17.20
C SER A 148 -0.47 -4.72 -16.87
N GLN A 149 0.80 -4.56 -17.26
CA GLN A 149 1.86 -5.54 -16.98
C GLN A 149 2.31 -5.52 -15.52
N LEU A 150 2.45 -4.33 -14.93
CA LEU A 150 2.95 -4.11 -13.57
C LEU A 150 2.04 -3.15 -12.81
N VAL A 151 2.16 -3.17 -11.48
CA VAL A 151 1.56 -2.15 -10.62
C VAL A 151 2.66 -1.25 -10.06
N VAL A 152 2.48 0.07 -10.19
CA VAL A 152 3.40 1.08 -9.65
C VAL A 152 2.68 1.93 -8.63
N THR A 153 3.27 2.13 -7.47
CA THR A 153 2.58 2.83 -6.36
C THR A 153 3.54 3.76 -5.63
N PRO A 154 3.81 4.95 -6.16
CA PRO A 154 4.52 5.98 -5.41
C PRO A 154 3.71 6.41 -4.19
N LEU A 155 4.36 6.45 -3.02
CA LEU A 155 3.76 6.82 -1.74
C LEU A 155 4.42 8.07 -1.18
N ASP A 156 3.62 8.91 -0.50
CA ASP A 156 4.04 10.16 0.14
C ASP A 156 4.00 10.09 1.69
N THR A 157 4.01 8.89 2.25
CA THR A 157 3.87 8.66 3.69
C THR A 157 4.57 7.37 4.13
N GLU A 158 5.13 7.37 5.34
CA GLU A 158 5.66 6.17 6.01
C GLU A 158 4.53 5.30 6.59
N ALA A 159 3.35 5.89 6.83
CA ALA A 159 2.19 5.16 7.33
C ALA A 159 1.72 4.10 6.35
N PRO A 160 1.15 2.98 6.83
CA PRO A 160 0.60 1.93 5.98
C PRO A 160 -0.40 2.51 4.98
N ALA A 161 -0.01 2.47 3.72
CA ALA A 161 -0.79 2.95 2.59
C ALA A 161 -0.63 2.00 1.42
N GLY A 162 -1.69 1.82 0.65
CA GLY A 162 -1.63 0.97 -0.55
C GLY A 162 -1.88 -0.50 -0.33
N LEU A 163 -1.97 -0.99 0.90
CA LEU A 163 -2.01 -2.43 1.21
C LEU A 163 -3.09 -3.17 0.42
N ILE A 164 -4.32 -2.65 0.35
CA ILE A 164 -5.41 -3.29 -0.43
C ILE A 164 -5.03 -3.40 -1.91
N ALA A 165 -4.50 -2.34 -2.52
CA ALA A 165 -4.07 -2.38 -3.92
C ALA A 165 -2.90 -3.35 -4.14
N PHE A 166 -1.99 -3.48 -3.17
CA PHE A 166 -0.92 -4.49 -3.21
C PHE A 166 -1.48 -5.90 -3.16
N TYR A 167 -2.47 -6.16 -2.30
CA TYR A 167 -3.15 -7.44 -2.18
C TYR A 167 -3.89 -7.79 -3.47
N GLN A 168 -4.61 -6.82 -4.03
CA GLN A 168 -5.28 -6.96 -5.33
C GLN A 168 -4.28 -7.24 -6.46
N ALA A 169 -3.14 -6.56 -6.48
CA ALA A 169 -2.08 -6.80 -7.46
C ALA A 169 -1.57 -8.25 -7.36
N ALA A 170 -1.19 -8.71 -6.16
CA ALA A 170 -0.71 -10.08 -5.95
C ALA A 170 -1.77 -11.14 -6.31
N ALA A 171 -3.03 -10.91 -5.93
CA ALA A 171 -4.14 -11.82 -6.23
C ALA A 171 -4.35 -12.01 -7.74
N ASN A 172 -4.00 -10.99 -8.54
CA ASN A 172 -4.11 -11.00 -10.01
C ASN A 172 -2.76 -11.21 -10.71
N GLY A 173 -1.76 -11.74 -9.99
CA GLY A 173 -0.45 -12.08 -10.57
C GLY A 173 0.37 -10.87 -11.04
N LYS A 174 0.10 -9.67 -10.51
CA LYS A 174 0.80 -8.44 -10.88
C LYS A 174 1.88 -8.09 -9.87
N MET A 175 3.13 -7.97 -10.35
CA MET A 175 4.22 -7.46 -9.53
C MET A 175 4.01 -5.99 -9.18
N THR A 176 4.38 -5.62 -7.97
CA THR A 176 4.31 -4.25 -7.46
C THR A 176 5.70 -3.62 -7.32
N ILE A 177 5.83 -2.41 -7.86
CA ILE A 177 6.94 -1.49 -7.63
C ILE A 177 6.41 -0.32 -6.79
N THR A 178 7.00 -0.06 -5.63
CA THR A 178 6.48 0.96 -4.69
C THR A 178 7.59 1.77 -4.03
N SER A 179 7.23 2.84 -3.33
CA SER A 179 8.17 3.64 -2.55
C SER A 179 8.81 2.83 -1.43
N ASP A 180 10.10 3.09 -1.19
CA ASP A 180 10.84 2.57 -0.05
C ASP A 180 10.42 3.32 1.23
N THR A 181 9.50 2.73 1.98
CA THR A 181 8.99 3.23 3.26
C THR A 181 9.17 2.16 4.34
N VAL A 182 9.11 2.54 5.61
CA VAL A 182 9.24 1.57 6.72
C VAL A 182 8.21 0.45 6.63
N THR A 183 7.00 0.74 6.14
CA THR A 183 5.96 -0.28 5.95
C THR A 183 6.27 -1.19 4.75
N THR A 184 6.61 -0.61 3.61
CA THR A 184 6.83 -1.37 2.37
C THR A 184 8.08 -2.25 2.43
N GLN A 185 9.11 -1.84 3.18
CA GLN A 185 10.28 -2.67 3.46
C GLN A 185 9.95 -4.02 4.11
N GLU A 186 8.90 -4.08 4.93
CA GLU A 186 8.47 -5.34 5.56
C GLU A 186 7.64 -6.20 4.60
N TYR A 187 6.71 -5.60 3.86
CA TYR A 187 5.85 -6.31 2.92
C TYR A 187 6.60 -6.83 1.69
N PHE A 188 7.53 -6.06 1.16
CA PHE A 188 8.26 -6.37 -0.07
C PHE A 188 9.70 -6.89 0.16
N ALA A 189 9.99 -7.38 1.36
CA ALA A 189 11.24 -8.11 1.62
C ALA A 189 11.35 -9.37 0.74
N ASP A 190 12.55 -9.93 0.63
CA ASP A 190 12.82 -11.23 0.00
C ASP A 190 12.38 -11.36 -1.47
N GLY A 191 12.36 -10.24 -2.20
CA GLY A 191 11.99 -10.22 -3.62
C GLY A 191 10.51 -10.37 -3.90
N ARG A 192 9.64 -9.96 -2.96
CA ARG A 192 8.18 -9.93 -3.10
C ARG A 192 7.66 -8.73 -3.87
N GLY A 193 8.54 -7.89 -4.40
CA GLY A 193 8.29 -6.68 -5.15
C GLY A 193 9.55 -5.83 -5.23
N ALA A 194 9.46 -4.62 -5.75
CA ALA A 194 10.58 -3.70 -5.84
C ALA A 194 10.33 -2.40 -5.09
N LEU A 195 11.33 -1.96 -4.33
CA LEU A 195 11.30 -0.71 -3.57
C LEU A 195 12.10 0.36 -4.29
N CYS A 196 11.53 1.54 -4.45
CA CYS A 196 12.15 2.69 -5.09
C CYS A 196 12.30 3.85 -4.13
N ARG A 197 13.45 4.49 -4.17
CA ARG A 197 13.65 5.80 -3.53
C ARG A 197 12.85 6.87 -4.27
N ARG A 198 12.62 8.02 -3.66
CA ARG A 198 11.95 9.16 -4.31
C ARG A 198 12.90 9.84 -5.32
N ASN A 199 13.28 9.08 -6.36
CA ASN A 199 14.17 9.49 -7.44
C ASN A 199 13.64 8.94 -8.76
N ILE A 200 13.43 9.80 -9.78
CA ILE A 200 12.83 9.41 -11.07
C ILE A 200 13.65 8.33 -11.78
N GLU A 201 14.97 8.43 -11.79
CA GLU A 201 15.82 7.45 -12.46
C GLU A 201 15.75 6.06 -11.80
N ASP A 202 15.64 5.98 -10.47
CA ASP A 202 15.44 4.71 -9.77
C ASP A 202 14.13 4.03 -10.20
N TRP A 203 13.04 4.80 -10.30
CA TRP A 203 11.76 4.29 -10.80
C TRP A 203 11.82 3.87 -12.26
N LYS A 204 12.37 4.70 -13.15
CA LYS A 204 12.53 4.40 -14.57
C LYS A 204 13.28 3.07 -14.76
N ASN A 205 14.44 2.95 -14.12
CA ASN A 205 15.28 1.75 -14.25
C ASN A 205 14.53 0.49 -13.80
N LYS A 206 13.82 0.53 -12.68
CA LYS A 206 13.07 -0.62 -12.17
C LYS A 206 11.84 -0.93 -13.02
N ILE A 207 11.09 0.08 -13.45
CA ILE A 207 9.94 -0.14 -14.35
C ILE A 207 10.41 -0.78 -15.65
N GLN A 208 11.41 -0.20 -16.33
CA GLN A 208 11.96 -0.73 -17.57
C GLN A 208 12.48 -2.16 -17.38
N TYR A 209 13.23 -2.40 -16.31
CA TYR A 209 13.76 -3.72 -16.00
C TYR A 209 12.66 -4.77 -15.92
N TYR A 210 11.61 -4.56 -15.12
CA TYR A 210 10.55 -5.56 -14.92
C TYR A 210 9.55 -5.64 -16.08
N LEU A 211 9.40 -4.60 -16.88
CA LEU A 211 8.65 -4.69 -18.14
C LEU A 211 9.33 -5.63 -19.15
N GLN A 212 10.67 -5.68 -19.14
CA GLN A 212 11.49 -6.55 -19.99
C GLN A 212 11.71 -7.95 -19.41
N ASN A 213 11.72 -8.10 -18.09
CA ASN A 213 12.01 -9.35 -17.38
C ASN A 213 10.73 -9.93 -16.73
N ARG A 214 9.79 -10.33 -17.57
CA ARG A 214 8.44 -10.75 -17.14
C ARG A 214 8.45 -11.99 -16.24
N GLU A 215 9.35 -12.94 -16.47
CA GLU A 215 9.46 -14.15 -15.64
C GLU A 215 9.83 -13.78 -14.20
N GLU A 216 10.76 -12.86 -14.02
CA GLU A 216 11.15 -12.38 -12.70
C GLU A 216 10.04 -11.57 -12.04
N ALA A 217 9.33 -10.74 -12.80
CA ALA A 217 8.16 -10.01 -12.31
C ALA A 217 7.06 -10.97 -11.82
N ASN A 218 6.75 -12.01 -12.59
CA ASN A 218 5.77 -13.03 -12.23
C ASN A 218 6.21 -13.81 -10.97
N ALA A 219 7.47 -14.23 -10.92
CA ALA A 219 8.02 -14.92 -9.74
C ALA A 219 7.95 -14.05 -8.47
N SER A 220 8.17 -12.74 -8.61
CA SER A 220 8.03 -11.78 -7.51
C SER A 220 6.58 -11.63 -7.04
N ALA A 221 5.61 -11.58 -7.97
CA ALA A 221 4.19 -11.54 -7.65
C ALA A 221 3.74 -12.81 -6.90
N GLU A 222 4.17 -14.00 -7.34
CA GLU A 222 3.86 -15.27 -6.69
C GLU A 222 4.45 -15.37 -5.27
N LYS A 223 5.68 -14.89 -5.07
CA LYS A 223 6.27 -14.79 -3.73
C LYS A 223 5.44 -13.91 -2.80
N PHE A 224 4.93 -12.78 -3.32
CA PHE A 224 4.11 -11.89 -2.53
C PHE A 224 2.75 -12.51 -2.22
N LYS A 225 2.11 -13.15 -3.20
CA LYS A 225 0.86 -13.89 -2.99
C LYS A 225 1.00 -14.96 -1.92
N SER A 226 2.06 -15.79 -2.01
CA SER A 226 2.35 -16.84 -1.00
C SER A 226 2.54 -16.25 0.40
N PHE A 227 3.22 -15.10 0.52
CA PHE A 227 3.33 -14.37 1.79
C PHE A 227 1.96 -13.93 2.32
N LEU A 228 1.09 -13.38 1.46
CA LEU A 228 -0.25 -12.94 1.87
C LEU A 228 -1.11 -14.12 2.33
N GLU A 229 -1.08 -15.23 1.63
CA GLU A 229 -1.82 -16.45 1.98
C GLU A 229 -1.35 -17.01 3.34
N SER A 230 -0.05 -16.98 3.63
CA SER A 230 0.50 -17.50 4.88
C SER A 230 0.39 -16.53 6.05
N GLU A 231 0.65 -15.23 5.83
CA GLU A 231 0.80 -14.24 6.90
C GLU A 231 -0.43 -13.36 7.11
N CYS A 232 -1.26 -13.19 6.08
CA CYS A 232 -2.41 -12.30 6.07
C CYS A 232 -3.76 -13.04 5.99
N SER A 233 -3.80 -14.34 6.34
CA SER A 233 -5.04 -15.14 6.32
C SER A 233 -6.05 -14.67 7.37
N GLU A 234 -7.35 -14.85 7.09
CA GLU A 234 -8.44 -14.58 8.03
C GLU A 234 -8.30 -15.39 9.33
N GLU A 235 -7.83 -16.65 9.21
CA GLU A 235 -7.57 -17.50 10.38
C GLU A 235 -6.51 -16.88 11.29
N LYS A 236 -5.39 -16.42 10.72
CA LYS A 236 -4.30 -15.80 11.49
C LYS A 236 -4.74 -14.48 12.13
N TYR A 237 -5.53 -13.70 11.41
CA TYR A 237 -6.14 -12.48 11.94
C TYR A 237 -7.05 -12.79 13.14
N ALA A 238 -7.99 -13.71 12.98
CA ALA A 238 -8.93 -14.12 14.04
C ALA A 238 -8.20 -14.69 15.26
N LYS A 239 -7.20 -15.56 15.05
CA LYS A 239 -6.38 -16.14 16.13
C LYS A 239 -5.63 -15.08 16.92
N THR A 240 -5.05 -14.09 16.23
CA THR A 240 -4.33 -12.98 16.88
C THR A 240 -5.27 -12.15 17.73
N LEU A 241 -6.43 -11.75 17.17
CA LEU A 241 -7.44 -11.00 17.92
C LEU A 241 -7.97 -11.77 19.14
N TRP A 242 -8.26 -13.06 18.96
CA TRP A 242 -8.72 -13.92 20.05
C TRP A 242 -7.69 -13.96 21.19
N GLY A 243 -6.41 -14.15 20.85
CA GLY A 243 -5.33 -14.13 21.86
C GLY A 243 -5.27 -12.81 22.63
N MET A 244 -5.54 -11.67 21.98
CA MET A 244 -5.60 -10.37 22.65
C MET A 244 -6.83 -10.20 23.57
N LEU A 245 -7.93 -10.85 23.24
CA LEU A 245 -9.18 -10.76 24.01
C LEU A 245 -9.14 -11.61 25.30
N VAL A 246 -8.52 -12.79 25.25
CA VAL A 246 -8.53 -13.77 26.35
C VAL A 246 -7.29 -13.73 27.21
N GLY A 247 -6.18 -13.14 26.74
CA GLY A 247 -4.94 -12.92 27.50
C GLY A 247 -4.93 -11.56 28.18
#